data_5e4e4ecfbcdfcefc5af9d2a7066579ea
#
_entry.id   5e4e4ecfbcdfcefc5af9d2a7066579ea
#
_cell.length_a   1.000
_cell.length_b   1.000
_cell.length_c   1.000
_cell.angle_alpha   90.00
_cell.angle_beta   90.00
_cell.angle_gamma   90.00
#
_symmetry.space_group_name_H-M   'P 1'
#
loop_
_entity.id
_entity.type
_entity.pdbx_description
1 polymer ?
#
loop_
_entity_poly.entity_id
_entity_poly.type
_entity_poly.pdbx_seq_one_letter_code
_entity_poly.pdbx_strand_id
1 'polypeptide(L)'
;MNRNDITEKIITVKVAKGLKWEDVARQVGMSKEWVTAGCLGQMTFDDKQATVLGEIFGLDAEEQKWLQVVPYKGSLPTQVPTDPLIYRWYEMVNVYGTTIKELIHEEFGDGIMSAIDFSMDIQRTADPKGDRVNVLLSGKFLPYKQY
;
A
#
# COMPACT_ATOMS: atom_id res chain seq x y z
N MET A 1 -1.57 -21.24 11.83
CA MET A 1 -2.10 -20.31 10.81
C MET A 1 -2.09 -18.91 11.38
N ASN A 2 -1.63 -17.93 10.62
CA ASN A 2 -1.58 -16.52 10.98
C ASN A 2 -1.77 -15.65 9.72
N ARG A 3 -1.73 -14.32 9.86
CA ARG A 3 -1.96 -13.38 8.76
C ARG A 3 -0.93 -13.51 7.62
N ASN A 4 0.31 -13.86 7.94
CA ASN A 4 1.37 -14.04 6.94
C ASN A 4 1.13 -15.29 6.09
N ASP A 5 0.65 -16.37 6.69
CA ASP A 5 0.32 -17.61 5.97
C ASP A 5 -0.75 -17.34 4.90
N ILE A 6 -1.73 -16.49 5.24
CA ILE A 6 -2.78 -16.08 4.29
C ILE A 6 -2.21 -15.19 3.17
N THR A 7 -1.33 -14.28 3.50
CA THR A 7 -0.63 -13.45 2.50
C THR A 7 0.15 -14.31 1.51
N GLU A 8 0.88 -15.30 1.97
CA GLU A 8 1.64 -16.22 1.12
C GLU A 8 0.72 -17.06 0.22
N LYS A 9 -0.41 -17.54 0.76
CA LYS A 9 -1.43 -18.26 -0.02
C LYS A 9 -2.01 -17.37 -1.13
N ILE A 10 -2.37 -16.13 -0.81
CA ILE A 10 -2.88 -15.16 -1.78
C ILE A 10 -1.88 -14.94 -2.92
N ILE A 11 -0.61 -14.71 -2.59
CA ILE A 11 0.45 -14.51 -3.60
C ILE A 11 0.60 -15.75 -4.47
N THR A 12 0.62 -16.94 -3.86
CA THR A 12 0.73 -18.22 -4.58
C THR A 12 -0.42 -18.40 -5.57
N VAL A 13 -1.65 -18.17 -5.15
CA VAL A 13 -2.83 -18.30 -6.01
C VAL A 13 -2.83 -17.22 -7.10
N LYS A 14 -2.45 -15.99 -6.76
CA LYS A 14 -2.32 -14.91 -7.73
C LYS A 14 -1.38 -15.28 -8.88
N VAL A 15 -0.22 -15.82 -8.55
CA VAL A 15 0.78 -16.25 -9.55
C VAL A 15 0.23 -17.42 -10.37
N ALA A 16 -0.32 -18.44 -9.71
CA ALA A 16 -0.85 -19.61 -10.38
C ALA A 16 -1.99 -19.31 -11.37
N LYS A 17 -2.86 -18.36 -11.03
CA LYS A 17 -4.00 -17.93 -11.86
C LYS A 17 -3.67 -16.76 -12.81
N GLY A 18 -2.48 -16.17 -12.74
CA GLY A 18 -2.10 -15.00 -13.53
C GLY A 18 -2.94 -13.76 -13.25
N LEU A 19 -3.43 -13.58 -12.01
CA LEU A 19 -4.32 -12.48 -11.64
C LEU A 19 -3.57 -11.14 -11.59
N LYS A 20 -4.24 -10.06 -12.01
CA LYS A 20 -3.76 -8.68 -11.83
C LYS A 20 -4.44 -8.05 -10.63
N TRP A 21 -3.68 -7.29 -9.85
CA TRP A 21 -4.23 -6.58 -8.68
C TRP A 21 -5.37 -5.63 -9.04
N GLU A 22 -5.31 -5.01 -10.21
CA GLU A 22 -6.37 -4.13 -10.70
C GLU A 22 -7.72 -4.87 -10.85
N ASP A 23 -7.69 -6.11 -11.36
CA ASP A 23 -8.91 -6.91 -11.53
C ASP A 23 -9.45 -7.39 -10.18
N VAL A 24 -8.55 -7.76 -9.26
CA VAL A 24 -8.91 -8.11 -7.87
C VAL A 24 -9.54 -6.91 -7.17
N ALA A 25 -8.92 -5.74 -7.26
CA ALA A 25 -9.41 -4.52 -6.66
C ALA A 25 -10.79 -4.10 -7.18
N ARG A 26 -11.01 -4.26 -8.49
CA ARG A 26 -12.32 -3.98 -9.11
C ARG A 26 -13.42 -4.85 -8.51
N GLN A 27 -13.16 -6.13 -8.26
CA GLN A 27 -14.12 -7.04 -7.63
C GLN A 27 -14.37 -6.70 -6.16
N VAL A 28 -13.35 -6.28 -5.43
CA VAL A 28 -13.47 -5.84 -4.03
C VAL A 28 -14.16 -4.48 -3.92
N GLY A 29 -14.09 -3.64 -4.99
CA GLY A 29 -14.72 -2.32 -5.02
C GLY A 29 -13.91 -1.22 -4.34
N MET A 30 -12.59 -1.38 -4.24
CA MET A 30 -11.67 -0.41 -3.64
C MET A 30 -10.50 -0.15 -4.60
N SER A 31 -9.65 0.86 -4.29
CA SER A 31 -8.48 1.16 -5.11
C SER A 31 -7.51 -0.03 -5.18
N LYS A 32 -6.82 -0.17 -6.29
CA LYS A 32 -5.84 -1.25 -6.46
C LYS A 32 -4.69 -1.14 -5.44
N GLU A 33 -4.29 0.07 -5.08
CA GLU A 33 -3.24 0.34 -4.11
C GLU A 33 -3.64 -0.16 -2.72
N TRP A 34 -4.85 0.18 -2.27
CA TRP A 34 -5.34 -0.23 -0.96
C TRP A 34 -5.58 -1.73 -0.88
N VAL A 35 -6.21 -2.33 -1.91
CA VAL A 35 -6.47 -3.78 -1.94
C VAL A 35 -5.16 -4.57 -1.98
N THR A 36 -4.20 -4.12 -2.78
CA THR A 36 -2.87 -4.75 -2.83
C THR A 36 -2.19 -4.69 -1.46
N ALA A 37 -2.18 -3.51 -0.82
CA ALA A 37 -1.62 -3.37 0.53
C ALA A 37 -2.32 -4.29 1.54
N GLY A 38 -3.63 -4.43 1.45
CA GLY A 38 -4.39 -5.37 2.27
C GLY A 38 -4.02 -6.83 2.03
N CYS A 39 -3.95 -7.24 0.77
CA CYS A 39 -3.54 -8.60 0.39
C CYS A 39 -2.09 -8.91 0.79
N LEU A 40 -1.22 -7.90 0.81
CA LEU A 40 0.15 -8.01 1.32
C LEU A 40 0.25 -7.90 2.85
N GLY A 41 -0.88 -7.91 3.56
CA GLY A 41 -0.91 -7.97 5.03
C GLY A 41 -0.80 -6.63 5.74
N GLN A 42 -1.00 -5.50 5.05
CA GLN A 42 -0.81 -4.17 5.63
C GLN A 42 -2.10 -3.42 5.95
N MET A 43 -3.27 -3.92 5.53
CA MET A 43 -4.59 -3.34 5.80
C MET A 43 -5.56 -4.39 6.30
N THR A 44 -6.65 -3.93 6.92
CA THR A 44 -7.73 -4.77 7.42
C THR A 44 -8.92 -4.69 6.47
N PHE A 45 -9.45 -5.82 6.07
CA PHE A 45 -10.66 -5.91 5.26
C PHE A 45 -11.91 -6.06 6.16
N ASP A 46 -13.04 -5.60 5.67
CA ASP A 46 -14.33 -5.92 6.26
C ASP A 46 -14.82 -7.33 5.82
N ASP A 47 -15.92 -7.76 6.39
CA ASP A 47 -16.47 -9.09 6.12
C ASP A 47 -16.83 -9.32 4.65
N LYS A 48 -17.42 -8.31 3.99
CA LYS A 48 -17.78 -8.39 2.56
C LYS A 48 -16.54 -8.49 1.68
N GLN A 49 -15.55 -7.67 1.94
CA GLN A 49 -14.27 -7.67 1.22
C GLN A 49 -13.53 -8.99 1.42
N ALA A 50 -13.51 -9.51 2.65
CA ALA A 50 -12.91 -10.80 2.97
C ALA A 50 -13.60 -11.95 2.25
N THR A 51 -14.92 -11.91 2.13
CA THR A 51 -15.69 -12.91 1.38
C THR A 51 -15.33 -12.89 -0.11
N VAL A 52 -15.31 -11.72 -0.74
CA VAL A 52 -14.91 -11.57 -2.16
C VAL A 52 -13.47 -12.09 -2.38
N LEU A 53 -12.55 -11.75 -1.51
CA LEU A 53 -11.17 -12.25 -1.59
C LEU A 53 -11.11 -13.76 -1.36
N GLY A 54 -11.97 -14.29 -0.49
CA GLY A 54 -12.13 -15.72 -0.28
C GLY A 54 -12.51 -16.46 -1.55
N GLU A 55 -13.47 -15.95 -2.30
CA GLU A 55 -13.89 -16.50 -3.60
C GLU A 55 -12.78 -16.44 -4.64
N ILE A 56 -12.08 -15.30 -4.73
CA ILE A 56 -10.99 -15.12 -5.72
C ILE A 56 -9.81 -16.05 -5.44
N PHE A 57 -9.40 -16.14 -4.19
CA PHE A 57 -8.16 -16.83 -3.78
C PHE A 57 -8.38 -18.22 -3.19
N GLY A 58 -9.63 -18.67 -3.08
CA GLY A 58 -9.96 -19.99 -2.51
C GLY A 58 -9.63 -20.05 -1.02
N LEU A 59 -9.97 -19.00 -0.27
CA LEU A 59 -9.80 -18.96 1.17
C LEU A 59 -11.07 -19.50 1.86
N ASP A 60 -10.88 -20.40 2.81
CA ASP A 60 -11.99 -20.89 3.62
C ASP A 60 -12.46 -19.86 4.67
N ALA A 61 -13.52 -20.19 5.42
CA ALA A 61 -14.12 -19.28 6.38
C ALA A 61 -13.18 -18.90 7.55
N GLU A 62 -12.25 -19.78 7.92
CA GLU A 62 -11.26 -19.48 8.95
C GLU A 62 -10.18 -18.54 8.40
N GLU A 63 -9.71 -18.81 7.20
CA GLU A 63 -8.72 -17.99 6.49
C GLU A 63 -9.24 -16.57 6.22
N GLN A 64 -10.51 -16.41 5.86
CA GLN A 64 -11.16 -15.11 5.68
C GLN A 64 -11.20 -14.27 6.96
N LYS A 65 -11.32 -14.90 8.14
CA LYS A 65 -11.23 -14.17 9.41
C LYS A 65 -9.88 -13.51 9.63
N TRP A 66 -8.80 -14.12 9.15
CA TRP A 66 -7.47 -13.51 9.24
C TRP A 66 -7.32 -12.23 8.40
N LEU A 67 -8.10 -12.07 7.34
CA LEU A 67 -8.14 -10.82 6.58
C LEU A 67 -8.76 -9.66 7.36
N GLN A 68 -9.57 -9.96 8.37
CA GLN A 68 -10.30 -8.99 9.20
C GLN A 68 -9.54 -8.63 10.49
N VAL A 69 -8.45 -9.35 10.80
CA VAL A 69 -7.61 -9.04 11.95
C VAL A 69 -6.71 -7.84 11.62
N VAL A 70 -6.60 -6.90 12.56
CA VAL A 70 -5.68 -5.77 12.42
C VAL A 70 -4.24 -6.31 12.36
N PRO A 71 -3.52 -6.09 11.27
CA PRO A 71 -2.19 -6.66 11.12
C PRO A 71 -1.12 -5.83 11.84
N TYR A 72 0.01 -6.45 12.09
CA TYR A 72 1.23 -5.70 12.35
C TYR A 72 1.67 -5.00 11.06
N LYS A 73 1.79 -3.68 11.09
CA LYS A 73 2.15 -2.87 9.91
C LYS A 73 3.66 -2.68 9.82
N GLY A 74 4.17 -2.76 8.60
CA GLY A 74 5.60 -2.72 8.31
C GLY A 74 6.16 -4.11 8.01
N SER A 75 6.38 -4.40 6.73
CA SER A 75 6.76 -5.73 6.24
C SER A 75 8.23 -5.84 5.83
N LEU A 76 8.98 -4.74 5.89
CA LEU A 76 10.38 -4.78 5.50
C LEU A 76 11.22 -5.46 6.58
N PRO A 77 12.08 -6.43 6.23
CA PRO A 77 12.89 -7.18 7.18
C PRO A 77 14.05 -6.35 7.76
N THR A 78 14.39 -5.24 7.14
CA THR A 78 15.47 -4.33 7.52
C THR A 78 15.05 -2.87 7.43
N GLN A 79 15.69 -1.99 8.23
CA GLN A 79 15.43 -0.54 8.16
C GLN A 79 15.86 0.06 6.83
N VAL A 80 16.97 -0.41 6.26
CA VAL A 80 17.42 -0.05 4.91
C VAL A 80 16.99 -1.15 3.95
N PRO A 81 16.07 -0.87 3.02
CA PRO A 81 15.60 -1.89 2.09
C PRO A 81 16.73 -2.31 1.12
N THR A 82 16.77 -3.59 0.78
CA THR A 82 17.76 -4.16 -0.15
C THR A 82 17.19 -4.39 -1.55
N ASP A 83 15.87 -4.48 -1.69
CA ASP A 83 15.24 -4.54 -3.02
C ASP A 83 15.53 -3.25 -3.80
N PRO A 84 16.00 -3.34 -5.08
CA PRO A 84 16.41 -2.15 -5.83
C PRO A 84 15.29 -1.13 -6.06
N LEU A 85 14.05 -1.56 -6.24
CA LEU A 85 12.91 -0.66 -6.42
C LEU A 85 12.54 0.03 -5.12
N ILE A 86 12.42 -0.71 -4.04
CA ILE A 86 12.11 -0.16 -2.70
C ILE A 86 13.27 0.74 -2.24
N TYR A 87 14.50 0.35 -2.48
CA TYR A 87 15.68 1.17 -2.16
C TYR A 87 15.69 2.51 -2.90
N ARG A 88 15.18 2.60 -4.14
CA ARG A 88 15.05 3.88 -4.87
C ARG A 88 14.12 4.85 -4.16
N TRP A 89 13.03 4.36 -3.56
CA TRP A 89 12.14 5.18 -2.72
C TRP A 89 12.84 5.66 -1.46
N TYR A 90 13.57 4.79 -0.78
CA TYR A 90 14.40 5.15 0.37
C TYR A 90 15.46 6.19 0.02
N GLU A 91 16.19 5.99 -1.08
CA GLU A 91 17.20 6.92 -1.59
C GLU A 91 16.58 8.27 -1.98
N MET A 92 15.42 8.28 -2.62
CA MET A 92 14.69 9.50 -2.96
C MET A 92 14.33 10.30 -1.70
N VAL A 93 13.81 9.65 -0.67
CA VAL A 93 13.53 10.31 0.63
C VAL A 93 14.82 10.79 1.27
N ASN A 94 15.89 10.02 1.21
CA ASN A 94 17.19 10.39 1.76
C ASN A 94 17.78 11.65 1.08
N VAL A 95 17.59 11.77 -0.23
CA VAL A 95 18.09 12.92 -1.02
C VAL A 95 17.15 14.12 -0.92
N TYR A 96 15.84 13.90 -1.06
CA TYR A 96 14.84 14.97 -1.16
C TYR A 96 14.00 15.20 0.10
N GLY A 97 14.20 14.41 1.15
CA GLY A 97 13.40 14.51 2.37
C GLY A 97 13.44 15.89 3.00
N THR A 98 14.61 16.50 3.09
CA THR A 98 14.77 17.87 3.61
C THR A 98 14.14 18.92 2.69
N THR A 99 14.24 18.74 1.38
CA THR A 99 13.60 19.62 0.39
C THR A 99 12.07 19.54 0.49
N ILE A 100 11.52 18.32 0.57
CA ILE A 100 10.07 18.10 0.76
C ILE A 100 9.61 18.77 2.04
N LYS A 101 10.34 18.57 3.13
CA LYS A 101 10.05 19.19 4.43
C LYS A 101 10.02 20.73 4.33
N GLU A 102 11.05 21.34 3.78
CA GLU A 102 11.14 22.80 3.63
C GLU A 102 9.96 23.38 2.83
N LEU A 103 9.64 22.77 1.70
CA LEU A 103 8.57 23.26 0.84
C LEU A 103 7.18 23.07 1.47
N ILE A 104 6.96 21.98 2.19
CA ILE A 104 5.71 21.76 2.92
C ILE A 104 5.56 22.80 4.05
N HIS A 105 6.60 23.04 4.83
CA HIS A 105 6.54 24.02 5.92
C HIS A 105 6.42 25.46 5.40
N GLU A 106 7.01 25.77 4.26
CA GLU A 106 6.84 27.08 3.63
C GLU A 106 5.39 27.34 3.23
N GLU A 107 4.71 26.34 2.68
CA GLU A 107 3.33 26.47 2.21
C GLU A 107 2.29 26.31 3.33
N PHE A 108 2.49 25.36 4.24
CA PHE A 108 1.49 24.95 5.24
C PHE A 108 1.81 25.39 6.67
N GLY A 109 3.04 25.70 6.99
CA GLY A 109 3.50 25.91 8.34
C GLY A 109 3.97 24.64 9.04
N ASP A 110 4.12 24.69 10.36
CA ASP A 110 4.63 23.58 11.16
C ASP A 110 3.60 22.46 11.33
N GLY A 111 3.96 21.26 10.91
CA GLY A 111 3.08 20.10 10.96
C GLY A 111 3.62 18.92 10.17
N ILE A 112 2.74 17.99 9.84
CA ILE A 112 3.06 16.79 9.07
C ILE A 112 2.01 16.53 7.98
N MET A 113 2.39 15.76 6.96
CA MET A 113 1.46 15.13 6.03
C MET A 113 1.02 13.79 6.62
N SER A 114 -0.29 13.59 6.78
CA SER A 114 -0.82 12.32 7.29
C SER A 114 -0.57 11.17 6.32
N ALA A 115 -0.20 10.01 6.87
CA ALA A 115 -0.20 8.72 6.16
C ALA A 115 -1.40 7.85 6.57
N ILE A 116 -2.36 8.39 7.32
CA ILE A 116 -3.61 7.73 7.74
C ILE A 116 -4.78 8.30 6.94
N ASP A 117 -4.99 9.62 7.00
CA ASP A 117 -5.86 10.35 6.07
C ASP A 117 -5.06 10.61 4.79
N PHE A 118 -5.04 9.60 3.93
CA PHE A 118 -4.05 9.45 2.87
C PHE A 118 -4.59 8.65 1.70
N SER A 119 -4.17 9.02 0.50
CA SER A 119 -4.39 8.22 -0.69
C SER A 119 -3.14 8.16 -1.56
N MET A 120 -3.03 7.10 -2.34
CA MET A 120 -1.95 6.86 -3.28
C MET A 120 -2.53 6.44 -4.63
N ASP A 121 -2.00 7.00 -5.71
CA ASP A 121 -2.35 6.63 -7.07
C ASP A 121 -1.07 6.35 -7.86
N ILE A 122 -1.00 5.16 -8.47
CA ILE A 122 0.15 4.70 -9.24
C ILE A 122 -0.29 4.52 -10.69
N GLN A 123 0.29 5.31 -11.59
CA GLN A 123 -0.07 5.33 -13.00
C GLN A 123 1.16 5.17 -13.90
N ARG A 124 0.92 4.55 -15.06
CA ARG A 124 1.86 4.53 -16.17
C ARG A 124 1.57 5.70 -17.10
N THR A 125 2.60 6.46 -17.47
CA THR A 125 2.51 7.48 -18.50
C THR A 125 3.41 7.12 -19.65
N ALA A 126 2.84 7.06 -20.86
CA ALA A 126 3.60 6.80 -22.07
C ALA A 126 4.56 7.96 -22.35
N ASP A 127 5.79 7.62 -22.71
CA ASP A 127 6.82 8.57 -23.14
C ASP A 127 7.62 7.93 -24.28
N PRO A 128 7.90 8.68 -25.37
CA PRO A 128 8.66 8.14 -26.52
C PRO A 128 10.06 7.65 -26.16
N LYS A 129 10.64 8.14 -25.07
CA LYS A 129 11.97 7.75 -24.58
C LYS A 129 11.94 6.65 -23.51
N GLY A 130 10.78 6.09 -23.23
CA GLY A 130 10.54 5.08 -22.21
C GLY A 130 9.46 5.52 -21.22
N ASP A 131 8.49 4.65 -20.98
CA ASP A 131 7.33 4.96 -20.14
C ASP A 131 7.74 5.37 -18.72
N ARG A 132 6.96 6.24 -18.13
CA ARG A 132 7.20 6.78 -16.79
C ARG A 132 6.25 6.16 -15.77
N VAL A 133 6.75 5.95 -14.57
CA VAL A 133 5.93 5.66 -13.39
C VAL A 133 5.59 7.00 -12.72
N ASN A 134 4.30 7.29 -12.57
CA ASN A 134 3.84 8.43 -11.80
C ASN A 134 3.18 7.93 -10.52
N VAL A 135 3.55 8.52 -9.40
CA VAL A 135 2.96 8.23 -8.08
C VAL A 135 2.48 9.53 -7.47
N LEU A 136 1.19 9.62 -7.25
CA LEU A 136 0.57 10.73 -6.54
C LEU A 136 0.30 10.30 -5.10
N LEU A 137 0.85 11.04 -4.15
CA LEU A 137 0.59 10.89 -2.72
C LEU A 137 -0.23 12.09 -2.25
N SER A 138 -1.36 11.86 -1.60
CA SER A 138 -2.20 12.91 -1.05
C SER A 138 -2.50 12.59 0.41
N GLY A 139 -2.02 13.43 1.31
CA GLY A 139 -2.22 13.28 2.74
C GLY A 139 -2.70 14.60 3.36
N LYS A 140 -3.64 14.51 4.30
CA LYS A 140 -4.12 15.66 5.03
C LYS A 140 -2.99 16.30 5.83
N PHE A 141 -2.84 17.63 5.74
CA PHE A 141 -1.91 18.35 6.59
C PHE A 141 -2.43 18.42 8.02
N LEU A 142 -1.59 18.05 8.98
CA LEU A 142 -1.87 18.07 10.40
C LEU A 142 -0.91 19.06 11.08
N PRO A 143 -1.37 20.27 11.46
CA PRO A 143 -0.52 21.23 12.13
C PRO A 143 -0.18 20.79 13.55
N TYR A 144 1.03 21.09 14.01
CA TYR A 144 1.37 20.94 15.43
C TYR A 144 0.59 21.93 16.27
N LYS A 145 0.07 21.42 17.37
CA LYS A 145 -0.69 22.21 18.34
C LYS A 145 0.28 22.93 19.29
N GLN A 146 0.00 24.20 19.56
CA GLN A 146 0.62 24.94 20.67
C GLN A 146 -0.19 24.68 21.95
N TYR A 147 0.51 24.46 23.05
CA TYR A 147 -0.09 24.19 24.37
C TYR A 147 0.69 24.88 25.51
#